data_947ef72241c797c90285a4dbe4a82fe7
#
_entry.id   947ef72241c797c90285a4dbe4a82fe7
#
_cell.length_a   1.000
_cell.length_b   1.000
_cell.length_c   1.000
_cell.angle_alpha   90.00
_cell.angle_beta   90.00
_cell.angle_gamma   90.00
#
_symmetry.space_group_name_H-M   'P 1'
#
loop_
_entity.id
_entity.type
_entity.pdbx_description
1 polymer ?
#
loop_
_entity_poly.entity_id
_entity_poly.type
_entity_poly.pdbx_seq_one_letter_code
_entity_poly.pdbx_strand_id
1 'polypeptide(L)'
;VPLAVNMQGSATENQEAIALNKALPVLVAKGSDDLNVGREASIFECFTQLSSGDFSITDDKGRYYKLDASNMTFAIAENPATNTVSKAGIYWVALDFNAMTYKMREIEKVELWNKPWFGNKLSETVEMSYEGKGEWSISDYEWYVTDGSNKDTRYYFICTYVDGFKERWAYYSDDCRNNNNPGGEPRFYNIYRFDHSKLGEWDDSWKTLNDSEGLGKKATFHIYMNNTYAADYKHTRSFK
;
A
#
# COMPACT_ATOMS: atom_id res chain seq x y z
N VAL A 1 -1.75 21.91 11.61
CA VAL A 1 -1.99 20.75 10.73
C VAL A 1 -3.37 20.88 10.12
N PRO A 2 -3.54 20.77 8.79
CA PRO A 2 -4.86 20.80 8.16
C PRO A 2 -5.70 19.57 8.51
N LEU A 3 -7.02 19.66 8.27
CA LEU A 3 -7.93 18.53 8.42
C LEU A 3 -7.98 17.64 7.18
N ALA A 4 -7.79 18.23 6.01
CA ALA A 4 -7.76 17.52 4.72
C ALA A 4 -6.74 18.17 3.78
N VAL A 5 -6.16 17.36 2.90
CA VAL A 5 -5.19 17.79 1.89
C VAL A 5 -5.53 17.11 0.58
N ASN A 6 -5.46 17.87 -0.51
CA ASN A 6 -5.72 17.38 -1.85
C ASN A 6 -4.60 17.78 -2.81
N MET A 7 -4.40 16.97 -3.84
CA MET A 7 -3.56 17.26 -5.00
C MET A 7 -4.43 17.25 -6.25
N GLN A 8 -4.26 18.23 -7.15
CA GLN A 8 -4.99 18.27 -8.42
C GLN A 8 -4.24 19.07 -9.47
N GLY A 9 -4.23 18.58 -10.70
CA GLY A 9 -3.68 19.28 -11.84
C GLY A 9 -3.53 18.40 -13.07
N SER A 10 -2.82 18.89 -14.07
CA SER A 10 -2.56 18.15 -15.32
C SER A 10 -1.75 16.86 -15.07
N ALA A 11 -0.98 16.80 -13.98
CA ALA A 11 -0.21 15.63 -13.60
C ALA A 11 -1.04 14.54 -12.92
N THR A 12 -2.18 14.87 -12.31
CA THR A 12 -2.99 13.88 -11.59
C THR A 12 -3.82 13.00 -12.52
N GLU A 13 -4.17 11.80 -12.08
CA GLU A 13 -4.96 10.85 -12.87
C GLU A 13 -6.29 11.48 -13.30
N ASN A 14 -6.56 11.46 -14.59
CA ASN A 14 -7.73 12.07 -15.22
C ASN A 14 -7.92 13.57 -14.87
N GLN A 15 -6.86 14.24 -14.41
CA GLN A 15 -6.88 15.62 -13.88
C GLN A 15 -7.85 15.80 -12.70
N GLU A 16 -8.20 14.71 -12.03
CA GLU A 16 -9.08 14.72 -10.87
C GLU A 16 -8.29 15.02 -9.59
N ALA A 17 -8.99 15.52 -8.58
CA ALA A 17 -8.43 15.72 -7.26
C ALA A 17 -8.13 14.37 -6.59
N ILE A 18 -6.99 14.29 -5.91
CA ILE A 18 -6.60 13.17 -5.07
C ILE A 18 -6.62 13.64 -3.63
N ALA A 19 -7.45 13.03 -2.81
CA ALA A 19 -7.41 13.24 -1.37
C ALA A 19 -6.27 12.43 -0.75
N LEU A 20 -5.43 13.09 0.04
CA LEU A 20 -4.40 12.41 0.81
C LEU A 20 -4.98 11.89 2.13
N ASN A 21 -4.54 10.71 2.52
CA ASN A 21 -4.90 10.09 3.80
C ASN A 21 -3.92 10.51 4.90
N LYS A 22 -4.35 10.48 6.15
CA LYS A 22 -3.40 10.40 7.26
C LYS A 22 -2.51 9.19 7.05
N ALA A 23 -1.20 9.39 7.13
CA ALA A 23 -0.23 8.35 6.80
C ALA A 23 -0.28 7.17 7.76
N LEU A 24 -0.10 5.98 7.22
CA LEU A 24 0.18 4.79 8.00
C LEU A 24 1.69 4.67 8.17
N PRO A 25 2.22 4.51 9.40
CA PRO A 25 3.67 4.41 9.59
C PRO A 25 4.22 3.13 8.96
N VAL A 26 5.47 3.19 8.52
CA VAL A 26 6.24 2.01 8.09
C VAL A 26 6.89 1.39 9.33
N LEU A 27 6.41 0.22 9.71
CA LEU A 27 6.85 -0.49 10.91
C LEU A 27 8.18 -1.20 10.68
N VAL A 28 9.00 -1.26 11.73
CA VAL A 28 10.36 -1.86 11.68
C VAL A 28 10.47 -3.17 12.46
N ALA A 29 9.36 -3.68 12.94
CA ALA A 29 9.26 -4.96 13.63
C ALA A 29 7.96 -5.65 13.21
N LYS A 30 7.91 -6.97 13.36
CA LYS A 30 6.66 -7.71 13.12
C LYS A 30 5.54 -7.20 14.02
N GLY A 31 4.30 -7.36 13.57
CA GLY A 31 3.13 -6.91 14.30
C GLY A 31 2.85 -7.71 15.57
N SER A 32 1.88 -7.23 16.31
CA SER A 32 1.32 -7.88 17.49
C SER A 32 -0.18 -7.66 17.51
N ASP A 33 -0.95 -8.71 17.76
CA ASP A 33 -2.41 -8.65 17.79
C ASP A 33 -2.96 -7.70 18.87
N ASP A 34 -2.15 -7.42 19.90
CA ASP A 34 -2.53 -6.57 21.02
C ASP A 34 -2.31 -5.08 20.78
N LEU A 35 -1.72 -4.70 19.65
CA LEU A 35 -1.38 -3.32 19.36
C LEU A 35 -2.26 -2.76 18.22
N ASN A 36 -2.76 -1.55 18.44
CA ASN A 36 -3.37 -0.75 17.38
C ASN A 36 -2.31 0.15 16.77
N VAL A 37 -2.13 0.04 15.46
CA VAL A 37 -1.30 0.98 14.72
C VAL A 37 -2.15 2.18 14.34
N GLY A 38 -1.90 3.30 15.00
CA GLY A 38 -2.56 4.57 14.68
C GLY A 38 -2.02 5.19 13.40
N ARG A 39 -2.83 6.03 12.76
CA ARG A 39 -2.39 6.91 11.68
C ARG A 39 -1.59 8.08 12.25
N GLU A 40 -0.64 8.56 11.48
CA GLU A 40 0.16 9.74 11.81
C GLU A 40 -0.72 11.00 11.89
N ALA A 41 -0.56 11.79 12.94
CA ALA A 41 -1.42 12.95 13.15
C ALA A 41 -1.14 14.10 12.17
N SER A 42 0.12 14.27 11.75
CA SER A 42 0.59 15.39 10.95
C SER A 42 1.04 15.05 9.55
N ILE A 43 1.12 13.77 9.21
CA ILE A 43 1.61 13.32 7.91
C ILE A 43 0.42 12.85 7.06
N PHE A 44 0.37 13.37 5.84
CA PHE A 44 -0.62 12.96 4.83
C PHE A 44 0.08 12.27 3.68
N GLU A 45 -0.52 11.22 3.14
CA GLU A 45 0.07 10.46 2.05
C GLU A 45 -0.96 10.05 1.00
N CYS A 46 -0.46 9.75 -0.19
CA CYS A 46 -1.21 9.02 -1.22
C CYS A 46 -0.28 8.13 -2.04
N PHE A 47 -0.88 7.12 -2.64
CA PHE A 47 -0.28 6.28 -3.67
C PHE A 47 -1.03 6.58 -4.97
N THR A 48 -0.33 7.05 -5.99
CA THR A 48 -0.98 7.53 -7.21
C THR A 48 -0.04 7.53 -8.40
N GLN A 49 -0.60 7.41 -9.59
CA GLN A 49 0.14 7.70 -10.81
C GLN A 49 0.16 9.21 -11.06
N LEU A 50 1.33 9.72 -11.42
CA LEU A 50 1.51 11.10 -11.87
C LEU A 50 2.10 11.11 -13.26
N SER A 51 1.54 11.96 -14.12
CA SER A 51 2.11 12.27 -15.44
C SER A 51 3.08 13.45 -15.33
N SER A 52 3.94 13.63 -16.32
CA SER A 52 4.65 14.90 -16.47
C SER A 52 3.64 16.03 -16.57
N GLY A 53 3.79 17.07 -15.77
CA GLY A 53 2.85 18.19 -15.72
C GLY A 53 2.84 18.85 -14.35
N ASP A 54 1.78 19.57 -14.06
CA ASP A 54 1.66 20.36 -12.85
C ASP A 54 0.53 19.85 -11.95
N PHE A 55 0.66 20.12 -10.67
CA PHE A 55 -0.39 19.92 -9.68
C PHE A 55 -0.32 20.97 -8.58
N SER A 56 -1.47 21.31 -8.04
CA SER A 56 -1.58 22.12 -6.84
C SER A 56 -1.79 21.22 -5.63
N ILE A 57 -1.24 21.62 -4.49
CA ILE A 57 -1.55 21.04 -3.18
C ILE A 57 -2.38 22.08 -2.44
N THR A 58 -3.57 21.68 -1.99
CA THR A 58 -4.48 22.53 -1.24
C THR A 58 -5.00 21.84 0.01
N ASP A 59 -5.35 22.62 1.02
CA ASP A 59 -5.96 22.12 2.23
C ASP A 59 -7.44 22.52 2.39
N ASP A 60 -8.04 22.09 3.49
CA ASP A 60 -9.43 22.36 3.84
C ASP A 60 -9.74 23.86 4.09
N LYS A 61 -8.72 24.70 4.21
CA LYS A 61 -8.83 26.15 4.35
C LYS A 61 -8.55 26.91 3.04
N GLY A 62 -8.35 26.18 1.94
CA GLY A 62 -8.03 26.77 0.63
C GLY A 62 -6.62 27.32 0.52
N ARG A 63 -5.71 26.97 1.42
CA ARG A 63 -4.31 27.38 1.32
C ARG A 63 -3.59 26.53 0.30
N TYR A 64 -2.68 27.15 -0.45
CA TYR A 64 -1.80 26.48 -1.39
C TYR A 64 -0.43 26.22 -0.78
N TYR A 65 0.20 25.13 -1.21
CA TYR A 65 1.52 24.75 -0.75
C TYR A 65 2.49 24.59 -1.91
N LYS A 66 3.66 25.20 -1.78
CA LYS A 66 4.75 25.10 -2.75
C LYS A 66 5.84 24.20 -2.23
N LEU A 67 6.23 23.21 -3.06
CA LEU A 67 7.35 22.31 -2.79
C LEU A 67 8.68 22.96 -3.19
N ASP A 68 9.69 22.74 -2.38
CA ASP A 68 11.10 23.05 -2.68
C ASP A 68 11.87 21.73 -2.79
N ALA A 69 12.13 21.30 -4.02
CA ALA A 69 12.80 20.04 -4.31
C ALA A 69 14.26 20.02 -3.87
N SER A 70 14.92 21.19 -3.74
CA SER A 70 16.33 21.26 -3.33
C SER A 70 16.52 20.86 -1.86
N ASN A 71 15.54 21.14 -1.02
CA ASN A 71 15.56 20.87 0.43
C ASN A 71 14.56 19.80 0.88
N MET A 72 13.70 19.33 -0.03
CA MET A 72 12.58 18.44 0.29
C MET A 72 11.67 19.05 1.37
N THR A 73 11.41 20.34 1.28
CA THR A 73 10.52 21.09 2.16
C THR A 73 9.35 21.67 1.39
N PHE A 74 8.33 22.13 2.11
CA PHE A 74 7.25 22.90 1.51
C PHE A 74 6.81 24.03 2.43
N ALA A 75 6.16 25.02 1.84
CA ALA A 75 5.65 26.17 2.57
C ALA A 75 4.30 26.60 2.02
N ILE A 76 3.53 27.33 2.84
CA ILE A 76 2.33 28.03 2.38
C ILE A 76 2.75 29.02 1.30
N ALA A 77 2.06 29.00 0.18
CA ALA A 77 2.32 29.88 -0.95
C ALA A 77 1.22 30.94 -1.08
N GLU A 78 1.59 32.07 -1.68
CA GLU A 78 0.60 33.02 -2.18
C GLU A 78 -0.12 32.44 -3.40
N ASN A 79 -1.41 32.68 -3.51
CA ASN A 79 -2.34 32.06 -4.44
C ASN A 79 -2.15 32.41 -5.91
N PRO A 80 -2.48 31.48 -6.82
CA PRO A 80 -2.41 30.03 -6.70
C PRO A 80 -0.99 29.53 -6.95
N ALA A 81 -0.60 28.39 -6.34
CA ALA A 81 0.69 27.78 -6.56
C ALA A 81 0.57 26.42 -7.22
N THR A 82 1.50 26.10 -8.12
CA THR A 82 1.63 24.80 -8.76
C THR A 82 3.02 24.20 -8.51
N ASN A 83 3.06 22.87 -8.51
CA ASN A 83 4.26 22.07 -8.40
C ASN A 83 4.40 21.20 -9.64
N THR A 84 5.63 20.92 -10.07
CA THR A 84 5.87 20.23 -11.34
C THR A 84 6.34 18.80 -11.11
N VAL A 85 5.78 17.87 -11.87
CA VAL A 85 6.27 16.49 -12.02
C VAL A 85 7.05 16.41 -13.32
N SER A 86 8.34 16.10 -13.23
CA SER A 86 9.21 15.99 -14.41
C SER A 86 9.18 14.59 -15.02
N LYS A 87 9.01 13.56 -14.21
CA LYS A 87 9.02 12.15 -14.64
C LYS A 87 7.71 11.47 -14.31
N ALA A 88 7.01 10.98 -15.34
CA ALA A 88 5.82 10.16 -15.16
C ALA A 88 6.15 8.85 -14.43
N GLY A 89 5.27 8.42 -13.54
CA GLY A 89 5.42 7.17 -12.79
C GLY A 89 4.33 7.00 -11.75
N ILE A 90 4.42 5.91 -11.01
CA ILE A 90 3.58 5.66 -9.85
C ILE A 90 4.37 6.06 -8.62
N TYR A 91 3.77 6.83 -7.74
CA TYR A 91 4.46 7.45 -6.60
C TYR A 91 3.75 7.22 -5.29
N TRP A 92 4.54 7.07 -4.24
CA TRP A 92 4.14 7.41 -2.89
C TRP A 92 4.54 8.85 -2.62
N VAL A 93 3.56 9.66 -2.25
CA VAL A 93 3.75 11.06 -1.88
C VAL A 93 3.35 11.23 -0.43
N ALA A 94 4.20 11.87 0.38
CA ALA A 94 3.93 12.16 1.77
C ALA A 94 4.32 13.59 2.14
N LEU A 95 3.47 14.25 2.92
CA LEU A 95 3.64 15.62 3.40
C LEU A 95 3.57 15.63 4.92
N ASP A 96 4.65 16.00 5.60
CA ASP A 96 4.68 16.19 7.05
C ASP A 96 4.46 17.66 7.39
N PHE A 97 3.28 17.99 7.90
CA PHE A 97 2.88 19.36 8.24
C PHE A 97 3.47 19.87 9.56
N ASN A 98 4.06 19.02 10.38
CA ASN A 98 4.81 19.48 11.55
C ASN A 98 6.24 19.86 11.16
N ALA A 99 6.90 19.02 10.40
CA ALA A 99 8.26 19.27 9.93
C ALA A 99 8.32 20.18 8.71
N MET A 100 7.19 20.36 8.00
CA MET A 100 7.11 21.07 6.71
C MET A 100 8.05 20.44 5.67
N THR A 101 8.09 19.11 5.65
CA THR A 101 8.91 18.32 4.73
C THR A 101 8.03 17.39 3.90
N TYR A 102 8.50 17.00 2.73
CA TYR A 102 7.79 16.07 1.88
C TYR A 102 8.71 14.98 1.33
N LYS A 103 8.10 13.90 0.89
CA LYS A 103 8.74 12.82 0.17
C LYS A 103 7.93 12.47 -1.07
N MET A 104 8.61 12.21 -2.16
CA MET A 104 8.05 11.59 -3.36
C MET A 104 8.96 10.43 -3.73
N ARG A 105 8.45 9.22 -3.65
CA ARG A 105 9.22 8.01 -3.94
C ARG A 105 8.54 7.22 -5.03
N GLU A 106 9.24 7.02 -6.14
CA GLU A 106 8.70 6.27 -7.28
C GLU A 106 8.63 4.79 -6.96
N ILE A 107 7.48 4.18 -7.26
CA ILE A 107 7.23 2.75 -7.12
C ILE A 107 7.64 2.07 -8.42
N GLU A 108 8.53 1.09 -8.32
CA GLU A 108 8.92 0.25 -9.45
C GLU A 108 7.83 -0.78 -9.76
N LYS A 109 7.41 -1.51 -8.73
CA LYS A 109 6.41 -2.57 -8.85
C LYS A 109 5.77 -2.93 -7.52
N VAL A 110 4.60 -3.53 -7.60
CA VAL A 110 3.94 -4.21 -6.49
C VAL A 110 3.74 -5.67 -6.88
N GLU A 111 4.09 -6.59 -6.00
CA GLU A 111 4.05 -8.02 -6.24
C GLU A 111 3.23 -8.73 -5.15
N LEU A 112 2.50 -9.77 -5.58
CA LEU A 112 1.99 -10.79 -4.66
C LEU A 112 3.15 -11.74 -4.34
N TRP A 113 3.40 -11.96 -3.04
CA TRP A 113 4.23 -13.06 -2.57
C TRP A 113 3.33 -14.16 -2.04
N ASN A 114 3.52 -15.37 -2.54
CA ASN A 114 2.80 -16.55 -2.10
C ASN A 114 3.78 -17.70 -1.84
N LYS A 115 3.59 -18.39 -0.74
CA LYS A 115 4.41 -19.55 -0.36
C LYS A 115 3.64 -20.84 -0.56
N PRO A 116 3.73 -21.49 -1.69
CA PRO A 116 3.27 -22.87 -1.82
C PRO A 116 4.30 -23.80 -1.13
N TRP A 117 3.88 -24.41 -0.04
CA TRP A 117 4.79 -25.22 0.79
C TRP A 117 5.19 -26.56 0.15
N PHE A 118 4.35 -27.12 -0.70
CA PHE A 118 4.55 -28.48 -1.25
C PHE A 118 4.58 -28.54 -2.76
N GLY A 119 5.25 -29.60 -3.23
CA GLY A 119 5.64 -29.70 -4.62
C GLY A 119 6.92 -28.89 -4.83
N ASN A 120 7.55 -29.02 -5.95
CA ASN A 120 8.83 -28.37 -6.25
C ASN A 120 8.70 -26.86 -6.52
N LYS A 121 7.65 -26.19 -6.06
CA LYS A 121 7.52 -24.74 -6.18
C LYS A 121 8.18 -24.06 -5.00
N LEU A 122 9.13 -23.19 -5.29
CA LEU A 122 9.67 -22.21 -4.37
C LEU A 122 8.64 -21.08 -4.18
N SER A 123 8.85 -20.26 -3.16
CA SER A 123 8.08 -19.01 -3.00
C SER A 123 8.10 -18.23 -4.30
N GLU A 124 6.94 -17.77 -4.73
CA GLU A 124 6.78 -16.96 -5.92
C GLU A 124 6.41 -15.54 -5.59
N THR A 125 7.05 -14.60 -6.30
CA THR A 125 6.57 -13.24 -6.41
C THR A 125 6.03 -13.05 -7.83
N VAL A 126 4.83 -12.51 -7.92
CA VAL A 126 4.15 -12.24 -9.19
C VAL A 126 3.75 -10.78 -9.24
N GLU A 127 4.14 -10.09 -10.30
CA GLU A 127 3.82 -8.68 -10.46
C GLU A 127 2.31 -8.46 -10.61
N MET A 128 1.81 -7.46 -9.90
CA MET A 128 0.43 -7.00 -9.97
C MET A 128 0.32 -5.80 -10.90
N SER A 129 -0.81 -5.68 -11.56
CA SER A 129 -1.11 -4.56 -12.44
C SER A 129 -1.63 -3.36 -11.66
N TYR A 130 -1.13 -2.16 -11.98
CA TYR A 130 -1.69 -0.93 -11.46
C TYR A 130 -3.01 -0.61 -12.18
N GLU A 131 -4.07 -0.40 -11.40
CA GLU A 131 -5.43 -0.18 -11.91
C GLU A 131 -5.85 1.32 -11.86
N GLY A 132 -5.00 2.17 -11.34
CA GLY A 132 -5.33 3.57 -11.08
C GLY A 132 -5.73 3.82 -9.63
N LYS A 133 -5.69 5.07 -9.21
CA LYS A 133 -6.16 5.57 -7.90
C LYS A 133 -5.59 4.82 -6.69
N GLY A 134 -4.32 4.41 -6.77
CA GLY A 134 -3.67 3.66 -5.68
C GLY A 134 -4.16 2.22 -5.53
N GLU A 135 -4.63 1.62 -6.61
CA GLU A 135 -5.13 0.25 -6.63
C GLU A 135 -4.27 -0.65 -7.52
N TRP A 136 -4.04 -1.89 -7.08
CA TRP A 136 -3.35 -2.92 -7.84
C TRP A 136 -4.15 -4.20 -7.82
N SER A 137 -4.05 -5.00 -8.86
CA SER A 137 -4.72 -6.30 -8.93
C SER A 137 -3.88 -7.35 -9.65
N ILE A 138 -4.20 -8.60 -9.35
CA ILE A 138 -3.82 -9.78 -10.12
C ILE A 138 -5.02 -10.70 -10.23
N SER A 139 -5.27 -11.21 -11.44
CA SER A 139 -6.36 -12.14 -11.74
C SER A 139 -5.81 -13.45 -12.27
N ASP A 140 -6.59 -14.51 -12.08
CA ASP A 140 -6.29 -15.84 -12.64
C ASP A 140 -4.93 -16.42 -12.21
N TYR A 141 -4.42 -15.98 -11.05
CA TYR A 141 -3.23 -16.57 -10.45
C TYR A 141 -3.54 -17.98 -9.95
N GLU A 142 -2.77 -18.98 -10.41
CA GLU A 142 -2.93 -20.34 -9.95
C GLU A 142 -2.55 -20.48 -8.49
N TRP A 143 -3.57 -20.61 -7.64
CA TRP A 143 -3.38 -20.78 -6.22
C TRP A 143 -3.00 -22.21 -5.93
N TYR A 144 -1.82 -22.38 -5.38
CA TYR A 144 -1.26 -23.68 -5.16
C TYR A 144 -1.49 -24.11 -3.72
N VAL A 145 -2.38 -25.06 -3.53
CA VAL A 145 -2.52 -25.83 -2.30
C VAL A 145 -2.38 -27.29 -2.70
N THR A 146 -1.34 -27.95 -2.22
CA THR A 146 -1.10 -29.34 -2.55
C THR A 146 -1.84 -30.27 -1.60
N ASP A 147 -2.16 -31.48 -2.05
CA ASP A 147 -2.59 -32.56 -1.19
C ASP A 147 -1.46 -32.96 -0.23
N GLY A 148 -1.61 -32.64 1.03
CA GLY A 148 -0.61 -32.99 2.04
C GLY A 148 -1.01 -32.53 3.43
N SER A 149 -0.38 -33.08 4.44
CA SER A 149 -0.66 -32.76 5.84
C SER A 149 -0.20 -31.36 6.28
N ASN A 150 0.62 -30.68 5.46
CA ASN A 150 1.19 -29.36 5.77
C ASN A 150 0.91 -28.39 4.62
N LYS A 151 -0.25 -27.80 4.58
CA LYS A 151 -0.64 -26.87 3.54
C LYS A 151 -0.28 -25.46 3.98
N ASP A 152 0.63 -24.83 3.26
CA ASP A 152 0.96 -23.42 3.49
C ASP A 152 0.27 -22.56 2.45
N THR A 153 -0.58 -21.66 2.93
CA THR A 153 -1.39 -20.77 2.11
C THR A 153 -1.03 -19.31 2.36
N ARG A 154 0.18 -19.06 2.88
CA ARG A 154 0.62 -17.71 3.25
C ARG A 154 0.83 -16.83 2.05
N TYR A 155 0.44 -15.58 2.20
CA TYR A 155 0.68 -14.55 1.20
C TYR A 155 0.79 -13.17 1.85
N TYR A 156 1.44 -12.27 1.17
CA TYR A 156 1.46 -10.83 1.42
C TYR A 156 1.85 -10.11 0.12
N PHE A 157 1.94 -8.80 0.18
CA PHE A 157 2.34 -8.00 -0.98
C PHE A 157 3.66 -7.29 -0.70
N ILE A 158 4.45 -7.08 -1.75
CA ILE A 158 5.72 -6.36 -1.67
C ILE A 158 5.66 -5.18 -2.62
N CYS A 159 5.85 -3.98 -2.07
CA CYS A 159 6.02 -2.74 -2.84
C CYS A 159 7.51 -2.43 -2.93
N THR A 160 8.06 -2.48 -4.13
CA THR A 160 9.46 -2.14 -4.40
C THR A 160 9.52 -0.75 -5.01
N TYR A 161 10.31 0.14 -4.39
CA TYR A 161 10.59 1.46 -4.92
C TYR A 161 11.78 1.43 -5.86
N VAL A 162 11.85 2.40 -6.76
CA VAL A 162 12.94 2.52 -7.74
C VAL A 162 14.32 2.65 -7.07
N ASP A 163 14.37 3.24 -5.88
CA ASP A 163 15.60 3.35 -5.07
C ASP A 163 16.03 2.02 -4.41
N GLY A 164 15.26 0.95 -4.59
CA GLY A 164 15.54 -0.38 -4.05
C GLY A 164 14.94 -0.68 -2.68
N PHE A 165 14.39 0.31 -1.99
CA PHE A 165 13.66 0.08 -0.75
C PHE A 165 12.43 -0.77 -1.00
N LYS A 166 12.12 -1.67 -0.07
CA LYS A 166 10.94 -2.53 -0.15
C LYS A 166 10.09 -2.41 1.10
N GLU A 167 8.80 -2.22 0.90
CA GLU A 167 7.80 -2.35 1.94
C GLU A 167 7.09 -3.69 1.79
N ARG A 168 6.80 -4.31 2.92
CA ARG A 168 5.83 -5.39 2.98
C ARG A 168 4.48 -4.80 3.34
N TRP A 169 3.49 -5.06 2.51
CA TRP A 169 2.09 -4.74 2.77
C TRP A 169 1.42 -6.01 3.24
N ALA A 170 1.07 -6.05 4.51
CA ALA A 170 0.80 -7.31 5.19
C ALA A 170 -0.21 -7.17 6.33
N TYR A 171 -0.54 -8.29 6.92
CA TYR A 171 -1.37 -8.37 8.12
C TYR A 171 -0.56 -7.95 9.36
N TYR A 172 -1.23 -7.43 10.36
CA TYR A 172 -0.59 -7.03 11.61
C TYR A 172 -0.80 -8.09 12.70
N SER A 173 0.11 -9.03 12.80
CA SER A 173 0.04 -10.13 13.76
C SER A 173 1.44 -10.63 14.11
N ASP A 174 1.67 -10.98 15.35
CA ASP A 174 2.91 -11.61 15.78
C ASP A 174 2.97 -13.12 15.47
N ASP A 175 1.82 -13.75 15.24
CA ASP A 175 1.69 -15.16 14.95
C ASP A 175 0.92 -15.43 13.66
N CYS A 176 1.65 -15.62 12.58
CA CYS A 176 1.06 -15.93 11.28
C CYS A 176 0.23 -17.23 11.26
N ARG A 177 0.30 -18.08 12.26
CA ARG A 177 -0.52 -19.29 12.36
C ARG A 177 -1.98 -18.98 12.64
N ASN A 178 -2.29 -17.82 13.21
CA ASN A 178 -3.65 -17.40 13.55
C ASN A 178 -4.30 -16.54 12.47
N ASN A 179 -3.68 -16.41 11.30
CA ASN A 179 -4.12 -15.54 10.22
C ASN A 179 -5.17 -16.16 9.31
N ASN A 180 -5.79 -17.24 9.73
CA ASN A 180 -7.02 -17.68 9.11
C ASN A 180 -8.09 -16.65 9.37
N ASN A 181 -8.82 -16.23 8.33
CA ASN A 181 -9.90 -15.27 8.48
C ASN A 181 -10.90 -15.75 9.55
N PRO A 182 -10.85 -15.26 10.80
CA PRO A 182 -11.71 -15.77 11.87
C PRO A 182 -13.12 -15.21 11.69
N GLY A 183 -13.94 -15.94 10.97
CA GLY A 183 -15.37 -15.60 10.81
C GLY A 183 -15.64 -14.41 9.91
N GLY A 184 -14.70 -14.03 9.03
CA GLY A 184 -14.90 -12.94 8.08
C GLY A 184 -14.74 -11.54 8.67
N GLU A 185 -13.99 -11.37 9.74
CA GLU A 185 -13.74 -10.03 10.31
C GLU A 185 -13.16 -9.07 9.28
N PRO A 186 -13.79 -7.91 9.05
CA PRO A 186 -13.31 -6.94 8.05
C PRO A 186 -11.87 -6.49 8.28
N ARG A 187 -11.43 -6.35 9.54
CA ARG A 187 -10.08 -5.92 9.88
C ARG A 187 -8.99 -6.90 9.44
N PHE A 188 -9.33 -8.17 9.23
CA PHE A 188 -8.39 -9.17 8.72
C PHE A 188 -7.79 -8.76 7.38
N TYR A 189 -8.55 -8.03 6.57
CA TYR A 189 -8.13 -7.58 5.24
C TYR A 189 -7.43 -6.23 5.24
N ASN A 190 -7.25 -5.60 6.41
CA ASN A 190 -6.52 -4.34 6.53
C ASN A 190 -5.04 -4.55 6.21
N ILE A 191 -4.49 -3.64 5.42
CA ILE A 191 -3.08 -3.63 5.05
C ILE A 191 -2.32 -2.70 5.99
N TYR A 192 -1.23 -3.23 6.55
CA TYR A 192 -0.23 -2.46 7.29
C TYR A 192 1.08 -2.44 6.50
N ARG A 193 1.92 -1.46 6.78
CA ARG A 193 3.17 -1.25 6.07
C ARG A 193 4.35 -1.57 6.97
N PHE A 194 5.30 -2.34 6.46
CA PHE A 194 6.51 -2.74 7.17
C PHE A 194 7.75 -2.52 6.31
N ASP A 195 8.87 -2.23 6.95
CA ASP A 195 10.16 -2.38 6.31
C ASP A 195 10.42 -3.88 6.06
N HIS A 196 10.36 -4.28 4.80
CA HIS A 196 10.47 -5.68 4.41
C HIS A 196 11.78 -6.32 4.90
N SER A 197 12.86 -5.54 4.96
CA SER A 197 14.18 -6.01 5.40
C SER A 197 14.26 -6.35 6.88
N LYS A 198 13.29 -5.92 7.68
CA LYS A 198 13.24 -6.13 9.13
C LYS A 198 12.45 -7.36 9.55
N LEU A 199 11.82 -8.04 8.61
CA LEU A 199 10.93 -9.16 8.87
C LEU A 199 11.52 -10.46 8.36
N GLY A 200 11.19 -11.57 9.04
CA GLY A 200 11.38 -12.90 8.52
C GLY A 200 10.46 -13.21 7.35
N GLU A 201 10.78 -14.23 6.57
CA GLU A 201 10.05 -14.57 5.34
C GLU A 201 8.53 -14.68 5.57
N TRP A 202 8.12 -15.22 6.73
CA TRP A 202 6.76 -15.61 7.02
C TRP A 202 6.02 -14.66 7.96
N ASP A 203 6.70 -13.65 8.47
CA ASP A 203 6.11 -12.70 9.42
C ASP A 203 4.98 -11.90 8.77
N ASP A 204 3.93 -11.67 9.54
CA ASP A 204 2.79 -10.83 9.17
C ASP A 204 2.06 -11.26 7.89
N SER A 205 2.11 -12.53 7.54
CA SER A 205 1.40 -13.04 6.37
C SER A 205 -0.06 -13.35 6.67
N TRP A 206 -0.91 -13.20 5.65
CA TRP A 206 -2.25 -13.78 5.66
C TRP A 206 -2.21 -15.25 5.29
N LYS A 207 -3.25 -15.97 5.68
CA LYS A 207 -3.54 -17.32 5.22
C LYS A 207 -4.95 -17.40 4.67
N THR A 208 -5.24 -18.42 3.89
CA THR A 208 -6.61 -18.76 3.54
C THR A 208 -7.35 -19.34 4.74
N LEU A 209 -8.69 -19.25 4.72
CA LEU A 209 -9.56 -19.68 5.82
C LEU A 209 -9.34 -21.14 6.21
N ASN A 210 -9.15 -21.97 5.21
CA ASN A 210 -8.83 -23.40 5.36
C ASN A 210 -8.09 -23.90 4.13
N ASP A 211 -7.58 -25.09 4.22
CA ASP A 211 -6.75 -25.68 3.17
C ASP A 211 -7.49 -25.87 1.83
N SER A 212 -8.80 -26.00 1.86
CA SER A 212 -9.60 -26.24 0.66
C SER A 212 -10.09 -24.97 -0.04
N GLU A 213 -9.94 -23.77 0.59
CA GLU A 213 -10.48 -22.52 0.04
C GLU A 213 -9.94 -22.23 -1.37
N GLY A 214 -8.65 -22.43 -1.57
CA GLY A 214 -7.99 -22.13 -2.84
C GLY A 214 -7.55 -23.36 -3.64
N LEU A 215 -7.78 -24.58 -3.14
CA LEU A 215 -7.26 -25.80 -3.76
C LEU A 215 -7.74 -25.97 -5.20
N GLY A 216 -6.78 -26.03 -6.13
CA GLY A 216 -7.05 -26.19 -7.56
C GLY A 216 -7.76 -25.01 -8.21
N LYS A 217 -7.82 -23.87 -7.54
CA LYS A 217 -8.53 -22.67 -7.99
C LYS A 217 -7.56 -21.60 -8.47
N LYS A 218 -8.11 -20.64 -9.18
CA LYS A 218 -7.44 -19.41 -9.55
C LYS A 218 -7.83 -18.30 -8.60
N ALA A 219 -6.83 -17.54 -8.15
CA ALA A 219 -7.00 -16.44 -7.21
C ALA A 219 -7.05 -15.09 -7.93
N THR A 220 -7.87 -14.20 -7.40
CA THR A 220 -7.88 -12.78 -7.73
C THR A 220 -7.64 -12.00 -6.45
N PHE A 221 -6.62 -11.13 -6.47
CA PHE A 221 -6.32 -10.19 -5.38
C PHE A 221 -6.45 -8.77 -5.89
N HIS A 222 -7.02 -7.92 -5.06
CA HIS A 222 -7.12 -6.49 -5.32
C HIS A 222 -6.67 -5.72 -4.09
N ILE A 223 -5.75 -4.76 -4.28
CA ILE A 223 -5.19 -3.91 -3.22
C ILE A 223 -5.76 -2.50 -3.37
N TYR A 224 -6.17 -1.91 -2.26
CA TYR A 224 -6.71 -0.55 -2.16
C TYR A 224 -5.87 0.28 -1.19
N MET A 225 -4.91 1.03 -1.73
CA MET A 225 -4.08 1.98 -0.97
C MET A 225 -4.63 3.40 -1.14
N ASN A 226 -5.91 3.56 -0.86
CA ASN A 226 -6.67 4.80 -1.04
C ASN A 226 -7.85 4.88 -0.05
N ASN A 227 -8.81 5.79 -0.30
CA ASN A 227 -9.96 6.04 0.56
C ASN A 227 -11.18 5.14 0.29
N THR A 228 -11.08 4.11 -0.55
CA THR A 228 -12.24 3.25 -0.89
C THR A 228 -12.88 2.64 0.36
N TYR A 229 -12.08 2.30 1.34
CA TYR A 229 -12.53 1.73 2.62
C TYR A 229 -12.30 2.69 3.79
N ALA A 230 -12.67 3.96 3.60
CA ALA A 230 -12.51 5.02 4.59
C ALA A 230 -11.04 5.20 5.05
N ALA A 231 -10.74 5.02 6.32
CA ALA A 231 -9.40 5.23 6.86
C ALA A 231 -8.47 4.03 6.68
N ASP A 232 -8.98 2.89 6.22
CA ASP A 232 -8.20 1.66 6.16
C ASP A 232 -7.70 1.36 4.74
N TYR A 233 -6.43 1.01 4.62
CA TYR A 233 -5.94 0.32 3.43
C TYR A 233 -6.36 -1.14 3.52
N LYS A 234 -6.85 -1.69 2.41
CA LYS A 234 -7.41 -3.05 2.38
C LYS A 234 -7.02 -3.81 1.13
N HIS A 235 -7.18 -5.13 1.22
CA HIS A 235 -7.20 -5.99 0.05
C HIS A 235 -8.45 -6.86 0.05
N THR A 236 -8.78 -7.36 -1.11
CA THR A 236 -9.79 -8.40 -1.32
C THR A 236 -9.15 -9.62 -1.97
N ARG A 237 -9.72 -10.77 -1.74
CA ARG A 237 -9.33 -12.01 -2.40
C ARG A 237 -10.55 -12.82 -2.79
N SER A 238 -10.47 -13.50 -3.91
CA SER A 238 -11.50 -14.45 -4.36
C SER A 238 -10.84 -15.64 -5.06
N PHE A 239 -11.49 -16.78 -4.98
CA PHE A 239 -11.03 -18.03 -5.61
C PHE A 239 -12.14 -18.60 -6.50
N LYS A 240 -11.79 -18.97 -7.75
CA LYS A 240 -12.69 -19.53 -8.75
C LYS A 240 -12.17 -20.85 -9.30
#